data_713d3e676f8a81ba5f9a44e256810069
#
_entry.id   713d3e676f8a81ba5f9a44e256810069
#
_cell.length_a   1.000
_cell.length_b   1.000
_cell.length_c   1.000
_cell.angle_alpha   90.00
_cell.angle_beta   90.00
_cell.angle_gamma   90.00
#
_symmetry.space_group_name_H-M   'P 1'
#
loop_
_entity.id
_entity.type
_entity.pdbx_description
1 polymer ?
#
loop_
_entity_poly.entity_id
_entity_poly.type
_entity_poly.pdbx_seq_one_letter_code
_entity_poly.pdbx_strand_id
1 'polypeptide(L)'
;PTLLLTQRVMGNEPWGKIDRSVDLARDVGAGTVVLHPPFRWQKEYATGFVDGVAEREARHPEIKLAVENMFPWRARGREVQAYLPHWDLRRNHYAHTTLDLSHTATSGSDAIAVAEELGDRLSHIHLADGLGSYKDEHLVPGRGTQPCAQMLEMLARDEFGGDVVVEVGTRRLSDEDRLVDLAEALAFARLHLAIGAGRISSPF
;
A
#
# COMPACT_ATOMS: atom_id res chain seq x y z
N PRO A 1 8.32 -6.31 2.02
CA PRO A 1 9.47 -5.49 2.44
C PRO A 1 10.73 -5.83 1.66
N THR A 2 10.87 -5.24 0.49
CA THR A 2 12.03 -5.45 -0.39
C THR A 2 12.94 -4.24 -0.42
N LEU A 3 12.87 -3.39 0.58
CA LEU A 3 13.71 -2.20 0.70
C LEU A 3 15.20 -2.57 0.70
N LEU A 4 15.99 -1.83 -0.06
CA LEU A 4 17.45 -1.98 -0.17
C LEU A 4 18.17 -2.06 1.18
N LEU A 5 17.64 -1.35 2.19
CA LEU A 5 18.21 -1.28 3.53
C LEU A 5 17.91 -2.51 4.41
N THR A 6 16.94 -3.33 4.03
CA THR A 6 16.57 -4.56 4.78
C THR A 6 17.17 -5.83 4.18
N GLN A 7 18.10 -5.71 3.25
CA GLN A 7 18.72 -6.86 2.58
C GLN A 7 19.34 -7.89 3.53
N ARG A 8 19.77 -7.47 4.73
CA ARG A 8 20.36 -8.38 5.73
C ARG A 8 19.33 -9.08 6.60
N VAL A 9 18.10 -8.57 6.66
CA VAL A 9 17.02 -9.22 7.38
C VAL A 9 16.36 -10.21 6.43
N MET A 10 16.22 -11.45 6.83
CA MET A 10 15.66 -12.54 6.01
C MET A 10 16.49 -12.95 4.77
N GLY A 11 17.81 -12.64 4.73
CA GLY A 11 18.73 -13.06 3.66
C GLY A 11 18.77 -12.11 2.46
N ASN A 12 19.58 -12.43 1.46
CA ASN A 12 19.88 -11.56 0.33
C ASN A 12 19.07 -11.88 -0.94
N GLU A 13 18.46 -13.05 -1.00
CA GLU A 13 17.73 -13.53 -2.15
C GLU A 13 16.27 -13.05 -2.07
N PRO A 14 15.75 -12.28 -3.06
CA PRO A 14 14.45 -11.64 -2.96
C PRO A 14 13.27 -12.62 -2.82
N TRP A 15 13.28 -13.70 -3.60
CA TRP A 15 12.20 -14.69 -3.56
C TRP A 15 12.15 -15.43 -2.22
N GLY A 16 13.31 -15.79 -1.68
CA GLY A 16 13.37 -16.40 -0.35
C GLY A 16 12.93 -15.45 0.77
N LYS A 17 12.98 -14.13 0.58
CA LYS A 17 12.38 -13.18 1.53
C LYS A 17 10.86 -13.26 1.48
N ILE A 18 10.28 -13.33 0.29
CA ILE A 18 8.84 -13.46 0.12
C ILE A 18 8.37 -14.77 0.73
N ASP A 19 9.05 -15.89 0.42
CA ASP A 19 8.69 -17.21 0.95
C ASP A 19 8.71 -17.20 2.49
N ARG A 20 9.75 -16.64 3.12
CA ARG A 20 9.80 -16.48 4.59
C ARG A 20 8.76 -15.51 5.15
N SER A 21 8.36 -14.48 4.38
CA SER A 21 7.27 -13.58 4.79
C SER A 21 5.92 -14.31 4.76
N VAL A 22 5.72 -15.21 3.81
CA VAL A 22 4.54 -16.09 3.75
C VAL A 22 4.51 -17.03 4.96
N ASP A 23 5.64 -17.67 5.29
CA ASP A 23 5.75 -18.54 6.46
C ASP A 23 5.44 -17.77 7.75
N LEU A 24 6.03 -16.57 7.91
CA LEU A 24 5.75 -15.72 9.07
C LEU A 24 4.27 -15.29 9.12
N ALA A 25 3.67 -14.95 7.99
CA ALA A 25 2.26 -14.59 7.94
C ALA A 25 1.37 -15.73 8.45
N ARG A 26 1.66 -16.98 8.08
CA ARG A 26 0.97 -18.16 8.62
C ARG A 26 1.16 -18.29 10.12
N ASP A 27 2.40 -18.16 10.60
CA ASP A 27 2.73 -18.33 12.02
C ASP A 27 1.99 -17.31 12.91
N VAL A 28 1.74 -16.09 12.40
CA VAL A 28 1.04 -15.04 13.14
C VAL A 28 -0.45 -14.92 12.77
N GLY A 29 -0.95 -15.74 11.85
CA GLY A 29 -2.34 -15.74 11.41
C GLY A 29 -2.70 -14.53 10.53
N ALA A 30 -1.73 -13.93 9.83
CA ALA A 30 -1.99 -12.85 8.86
C ALA A 30 -2.40 -13.44 7.50
N GLY A 31 -3.41 -12.85 6.86
CA GLY A 31 -3.91 -13.27 5.55
C GLY A 31 -3.25 -12.57 4.36
N THR A 32 -2.42 -11.54 4.59
CA THR A 32 -1.86 -10.69 3.53
C THR A 32 -0.38 -10.41 3.76
N VAL A 33 0.40 -10.49 2.69
CA VAL A 33 1.79 -10.03 2.64
C VAL A 33 1.89 -8.95 1.57
N VAL A 34 2.28 -7.75 1.95
CA VAL A 34 2.45 -6.63 1.02
C VAL A 34 3.82 -6.67 0.37
N LEU A 35 3.86 -6.49 -0.95
CA LEU A 35 5.05 -6.55 -1.77
C LEU A 35 5.26 -5.26 -2.56
N HIS A 36 6.45 -4.67 -2.49
CA HIS A 36 6.82 -3.61 -3.44
C HIS A 36 7.28 -4.21 -4.77
N PRO A 37 6.93 -3.62 -5.91
CA PRO A 37 7.57 -3.95 -7.17
C PRO A 37 9.10 -3.75 -7.06
N PRO A 38 9.90 -4.61 -7.70
CA PRO A 38 11.35 -4.49 -7.64
C PRO A 38 11.86 -3.25 -8.36
N PHE A 39 13.04 -2.80 -7.95
CA PHE A 39 13.77 -1.79 -8.71
C PHE A 39 14.35 -2.37 -10.00
N ARG A 40 14.39 -1.57 -11.06
CA ARG A 40 14.91 -1.95 -12.38
C ARG A 40 16.32 -2.54 -12.39
N TRP A 41 17.14 -2.24 -11.39
CA TRP A 41 18.50 -2.79 -11.27
C TRP A 41 18.56 -4.15 -10.60
N GLN A 42 17.44 -4.69 -10.12
CA GLN A 42 17.32 -6.03 -9.55
C GLN A 42 17.13 -7.13 -10.64
N LYS A 43 17.51 -6.81 -11.89
CA LYS A 43 17.66 -7.70 -13.06
C LYS A 43 16.60 -8.82 -13.16
N GLU A 44 17.03 -10.07 -13.00
CA GLU A 44 16.17 -11.27 -13.16
C GLU A 44 14.94 -11.24 -12.24
N TYR A 45 15.11 -10.81 -10.98
CA TYR A 45 13.99 -10.65 -10.07
C TYR A 45 12.94 -9.66 -10.62
N ALA A 46 13.40 -8.55 -11.18
CA ALA A 46 12.51 -7.55 -11.76
C ALA A 46 11.78 -8.04 -13.02
N THR A 47 12.48 -8.80 -13.86
CA THR A 47 11.90 -9.36 -15.10
C THR A 47 10.86 -10.44 -14.82
N GLY A 48 11.13 -11.31 -13.85
CA GLY A 48 10.25 -12.42 -13.46
C GLY A 48 9.23 -12.09 -12.35
N PHE A 49 9.05 -10.82 -11.99
CA PHE A 49 8.30 -10.46 -10.79
C PHE A 49 6.82 -10.84 -10.88
N VAL A 50 6.14 -10.52 -11.96
CA VAL A 50 4.71 -10.82 -12.14
C VAL A 50 4.45 -12.32 -12.07
N ASP A 51 5.20 -13.09 -12.85
CA ASP A 51 5.05 -14.55 -12.91
C ASP A 51 5.43 -15.21 -11.58
N GLY A 52 6.50 -14.72 -10.95
CA GLY A 52 6.97 -15.24 -9.67
C GLY A 52 6.02 -14.93 -8.49
N VAL A 53 5.27 -13.83 -8.54
CA VAL A 53 4.17 -13.55 -7.59
C VAL A 53 3.04 -14.52 -7.83
N ALA A 54 2.56 -14.65 -9.08
CA ALA A 54 1.46 -15.56 -9.43
C ALA A 54 1.78 -17.03 -9.08
N GLU A 55 3.03 -17.48 -9.30
CA GLU A 55 3.47 -18.82 -8.93
C GLU A 55 3.38 -19.05 -7.40
N ARG A 56 3.71 -18.04 -6.60
CA ARG A 56 3.64 -18.12 -5.13
C ARG A 56 2.22 -18.08 -4.62
N GLU A 57 1.37 -17.26 -5.19
CA GLU A 57 -0.06 -17.25 -4.87
C GLU A 57 -0.71 -18.60 -5.18
N ALA A 58 -0.35 -19.23 -6.29
CA ALA A 58 -0.83 -20.57 -6.62
C ALA A 58 -0.36 -21.65 -5.62
N ARG A 59 0.85 -21.49 -5.04
CA ARG A 59 1.39 -22.39 -4.00
C ARG A 59 0.81 -22.13 -2.61
N HIS A 60 0.36 -20.91 -2.35
CA HIS A 60 -0.07 -20.43 -1.04
C HIS A 60 -1.42 -19.69 -1.14
N PRO A 61 -2.50 -20.35 -1.59
CA PRO A 61 -3.78 -19.70 -1.87
C PRO A 61 -4.45 -19.10 -0.61
N GLU A 62 -3.98 -19.46 0.58
CA GLU A 62 -4.44 -18.90 1.84
C GLU A 62 -3.81 -17.55 2.22
N ILE A 63 -2.75 -17.13 1.52
CA ILE A 63 -2.05 -15.86 1.74
C ILE A 63 -2.11 -14.99 0.48
N LYS A 64 -2.67 -13.81 0.60
CA LYS A 64 -2.68 -12.81 -0.47
C LYS A 64 -1.31 -12.16 -0.59
N LEU A 65 -0.70 -12.18 -1.77
CA LEU A 65 0.53 -11.44 -2.06
C LEU A 65 0.16 -10.10 -2.71
N ALA A 66 -0.20 -9.12 -1.91
CA ALA A 66 -0.72 -7.86 -2.38
C ALA A 66 0.40 -6.91 -2.84
N VAL A 67 0.52 -6.72 -4.15
CA VAL A 67 1.53 -5.83 -4.72
C VAL A 67 1.08 -4.38 -4.56
N GLU A 68 1.98 -3.53 -4.08
CA GLU A 68 1.71 -2.13 -3.75
C GLU A 68 2.02 -1.20 -4.92
N ASN A 69 1.15 -0.18 -5.13
CA ASN A 69 1.49 0.91 -6.03
C ASN A 69 2.68 1.71 -5.47
N MET A 70 3.54 2.10 -6.37
CA MET A 70 4.63 3.01 -6.06
C MET A 70 4.39 4.37 -6.77
N PHE A 71 5.45 5.12 -6.96
CA PHE A 71 5.43 6.40 -7.66
C PHE A 71 6.65 6.55 -8.55
N PRO A 72 6.58 7.36 -9.63
CA PRO A 72 7.74 7.61 -10.47
C PRO A 72 8.79 8.42 -9.70
N TRP A 73 10.05 8.02 -9.81
CA TRP A 73 11.12 8.88 -9.31
C TRP A 73 11.29 10.10 -10.21
N ARG A 74 11.69 11.21 -9.63
CA ARG A 74 11.96 12.42 -10.37
C ARG A 74 13.40 12.87 -10.18
N ALA A 75 14.12 13.00 -11.28
CA ALA A 75 15.48 13.49 -11.31
C ALA A 75 15.60 14.62 -12.33
N ARG A 76 16.10 15.78 -11.90
CA ARG A 76 16.27 16.96 -12.76
C ARG A 76 15.01 17.33 -13.57
N GLY A 77 13.84 17.29 -12.94
CA GLY A 77 12.55 17.61 -13.57
C GLY A 77 12.00 16.56 -14.56
N ARG A 78 12.62 15.38 -14.63
CA ARG A 78 12.16 14.27 -15.49
C ARG A 78 11.75 13.10 -14.63
N GLU A 79 10.70 12.40 -15.06
CA GLU A 79 10.31 11.13 -14.47
C GLU A 79 11.27 10.03 -14.87
N VAL A 80 11.62 9.19 -13.88
CA VAL A 80 12.48 8.03 -14.05
C VAL A 80 11.72 6.79 -13.62
N GLN A 81 11.58 5.85 -14.53
CA GLN A 81 11.03 4.52 -14.22
C GLN A 81 12.02 3.76 -13.34
N ALA A 82 11.81 3.83 -12.04
CA ALA A 82 12.66 3.15 -11.06
C ALA A 82 12.20 1.71 -10.79
N TYR A 83 10.90 1.45 -10.90
CA TYR A 83 10.27 0.17 -10.58
C TYR A 83 9.93 -0.63 -11.84
N LEU A 84 10.10 -1.95 -11.79
CA LEU A 84 9.68 -2.88 -12.82
C LEU A 84 8.72 -3.93 -12.22
N PRO A 85 7.74 -4.40 -12.97
CA PRO A 85 7.45 -3.98 -14.35
C PRO A 85 6.94 -2.53 -14.46
N HIS A 86 6.24 -2.01 -13.43
CA HIS A 86 5.78 -0.63 -13.38
C HIS A 86 5.45 -0.21 -11.93
N TRP A 87 5.46 1.08 -11.64
CA TRP A 87 4.98 1.64 -10.36
C TRP A 87 3.46 1.72 -10.27
N ASP A 88 2.77 1.78 -11.41
CA ASP A 88 1.31 1.80 -11.51
C ASP A 88 0.78 0.37 -11.70
N LEU A 89 0.02 -0.11 -10.73
CA LEU A 89 -0.50 -1.48 -10.68
C LEU A 89 -1.47 -1.82 -11.82
N ARG A 90 -2.12 -0.82 -12.41
CA ARG A 90 -3.09 -1.01 -13.49
C ARG A 90 -2.46 -1.59 -14.76
N ARG A 91 -1.14 -1.43 -14.90
CA ARG A 91 -0.36 -1.88 -16.06
C ARG A 91 0.01 -3.36 -16.03
N ASN A 92 -0.27 -4.05 -14.92
CA ASN A 92 0.07 -5.47 -14.77
C ASN A 92 -1.09 -6.22 -14.12
N HIS A 93 -1.13 -7.54 -14.35
CA HIS A 93 -2.11 -8.41 -13.74
C HIS A 93 -1.53 -9.03 -12.46
N TYR A 94 -1.91 -8.45 -11.31
CA TYR A 94 -1.75 -9.05 -9.99
C TYR A 94 -3.13 -9.48 -9.50
N ALA A 95 -3.23 -10.65 -8.87
CA ALA A 95 -4.49 -11.11 -8.28
C ALA A 95 -4.86 -10.28 -7.05
N HIS A 96 -3.86 -9.82 -6.31
CA HIS A 96 -4.04 -8.99 -5.13
C HIS A 96 -3.16 -7.75 -5.19
N THR A 97 -3.73 -6.61 -4.78
CA THR A 97 -3.03 -5.32 -4.79
C THR A 97 -3.24 -4.57 -3.49
N THR A 98 -2.25 -3.76 -3.14
CA THR A 98 -2.30 -2.76 -2.08
C THR A 98 -2.32 -1.37 -2.70
N LEU A 99 -3.25 -0.53 -2.29
CA LEU A 99 -3.27 0.88 -2.68
C LEU A 99 -2.80 1.74 -1.51
N ASP A 100 -1.64 2.38 -1.69
CA ASP A 100 -1.11 3.38 -0.77
C ASP A 100 -1.50 4.78 -1.23
N LEU A 101 -2.16 5.54 -0.34
CA LEU A 101 -2.68 6.87 -0.65
C LEU A 101 -1.58 7.95 -0.62
N SER A 102 -0.50 7.79 0.17
CA SER A 102 0.67 8.68 0.09
C SER A 102 1.39 8.54 -1.26
N HIS A 103 1.46 7.31 -1.78
CA HIS A 103 2.02 7.05 -3.09
C HIS A 103 1.15 7.62 -4.23
N THR A 104 -0.19 7.61 -4.09
CA THR A 104 -1.05 8.29 -5.07
C THR A 104 -0.87 9.80 -5.02
N ALA A 105 -0.69 10.40 -3.83
CA ALA A 105 -0.33 11.81 -3.71
C ALA A 105 0.97 12.13 -4.45
N THR A 106 2.01 11.33 -4.21
CA THR A 106 3.35 11.53 -4.78
C THR A 106 3.38 11.34 -6.30
N SER A 107 2.59 10.40 -6.82
CA SER A 107 2.46 10.17 -8.27
C SER A 107 1.53 11.16 -8.97
N GLY A 108 0.67 11.86 -8.22
CA GLY A 108 -0.40 12.70 -8.77
C GLY A 108 -1.54 11.89 -9.37
N SER A 109 -1.73 10.65 -8.93
CA SER A 109 -2.81 9.77 -9.37
C SER A 109 -4.09 10.06 -8.61
N ASP A 110 -5.24 9.92 -9.27
CA ASP A 110 -6.54 9.93 -8.61
C ASP A 110 -6.75 8.59 -7.88
N ALA A 111 -6.70 8.63 -6.54
CA ALA A 111 -6.77 7.44 -5.71
C ALA A 111 -8.11 6.70 -5.85
N ILE A 112 -9.23 7.43 -6.01
CA ILE A 112 -10.55 6.82 -6.17
C ILE A 112 -10.63 6.10 -7.51
N ALA A 113 -10.24 6.77 -8.60
CA ALA A 113 -10.23 6.17 -9.92
C ALA A 113 -9.31 4.94 -9.99
N VAL A 114 -8.16 4.96 -9.31
CA VAL A 114 -7.27 3.80 -9.22
C VAL A 114 -7.95 2.66 -8.47
N ALA A 115 -8.61 2.91 -7.33
CA ALA A 115 -9.31 1.89 -6.56
C ALA A 115 -10.45 1.25 -7.36
N GLU A 116 -11.26 2.06 -8.05
CA GLU A 116 -12.35 1.59 -8.92
C GLU A 116 -11.82 0.72 -10.07
N GLU A 117 -10.71 1.11 -10.72
CA GLU A 117 -10.11 0.34 -11.81
C GLU A 117 -9.45 -0.97 -11.32
N LEU A 118 -8.93 -1.01 -10.11
CA LEU A 118 -8.41 -2.23 -9.49
C LEU A 118 -9.55 -3.22 -9.16
N GLY A 119 -10.71 -2.71 -8.73
CA GLY A 119 -11.89 -3.52 -8.41
C GLY A 119 -11.58 -4.68 -7.46
N ASP A 120 -11.99 -5.89 -7.80
CA ASP A 120 -11.81 -7.09 -6.96
C ASP A 120 -10.33 -7.44 -6.67
N ARG A 121 -9.40 -6.89 -7.41
CA ARG A 121 -7.96 -7.05 -7.16
C ARG A 121 -7.45 -6.22 -5.99
N LEU A 122 -8.18 -5.17 -5.59
CA LEU A 122 -7.84 -4.36 -4.43
C LEU A 122 -8.12 -5.17 -3.15
N SER A 123 -7.08 -5.52 -2.43
CA SER A 123 -7.16 -6.40 -1.26
C SER A 123 -6.66 -5.74 0.03
N HIS A 124 -5.96 -4.62 -0.09
CA HIS A 124 -5.32 -3.97 1.04
C HIS A 124 -5.16 -2.47 0.77
N ILE A 125 -5.30 -1.66 1.81
CA ILE A 125 -5.10 -0.20 1.76
C ILE A 125 -4.05 0.20 2.78
N HIS A 126 -3.05 0.96 2.35
CA HIS A 126 -2.22 1.77 3.23
C HIS A 126 -2.86 3.15 3.35
N LEU A 127 -3.43 3.40 4.53
CA LEU A 127 -4.10 4.66 4.83
C LEU A 127 -3.08 5.67 5.37
N ALA A 128 -2.68 6.56 4.52
CA ALA A 128 -1.84 7.72 4.78
C ALA A 128 -2.34 8.89 3.94
N ASP A 129 -1.78 10.07 4.11
CA ASP A 129 -2.09 11.24 3.30
C ASP A 129 -0.79 11.86 2.74
N GLY A 130 -0.90 12.79 1.83
CA GLY A 130 0.21 13.51 1.24
C GLY A 130 -0.25 14.80 0.57
N LEU A 131 0.66 15.76 0.42
CA LEU A 131 0.38 17.06 -0.18
C LEU A 131 0.58 17.10 -1.70
N GLY A 132 0.91 15.96 -2.32
CA GLY A 132 1.27 15.92 -3.74
C GLY A 132 2.66 16.51 -4.00
N SER A 133 3.50 16.59 -2.97
CA SER A 133 4.91 16.90 -3.12
C SER A 133 5.64 15.72 -3.75
N TYR A 134 6.87 15.94 -4.21
CA TYR A 134 7.70 14.84 -4.76
C TYR A 134 8.28 13.91 -3.68
N LYS A 135 7.75 13.99 -2.46
CA LYS A 135 8.17 13.18 -1.33
C LYS A 135 7.01 12.28 -0.93
N ASP A 136 7.37 11.09 -0.56
CA ASP A 136 6.49 10.18 0.12
C ASP A 136 6.38 10.63 1.58
N GLU A 137 5.24 11.23 1.94
CA GLU A 137 5.10 12.01 3.18
C GLU A 137 4.47 11.19 4.31
N HIS A 138 3.60 10.26 4.00
CA HIS A 138 2.84 9.46 4.96
C HIS A 138 2.24 10.31 6.10
N LEU A 139 1.49 11.35 5.72
CA LEU A 139 0.81 12.22 6.67
C LEU A 139 -0.37 11.51 7.33
N VAL A 140 -0.78 12.01 8.49
CA VAL A 140 -2.04 11.61 9.12
C VAL A 140 -3.20 11.90 8.16
N PRO A 141 -4.15 10.95 7.95
CA PRO A 141 -5.29 11.15 7.07
C PRO A 141 -6.08 12.42 7.41
N GLY A 142 -6.37 13.23 6.39
CA GLY A 142 -7.01 14.54 6.53
C GLY A 142 -6.05 15.72 6.70
N ARG A 143 -4.75 15.48 6.82
CA ARG A 143 -3.73 16.55 6.87
C ARG A 143 -3.07 16.84 5.50
N GLY A 144 -3.44 16.12 4.46
CA GLY A 144 -2.97 16.30 3.09
C GLY A 144 -4.10 16.63 2.11
N THR A 145 -3.97 16.14 0.90
CA THR A 145 -4.90 16.43 -0.21
C THR A 145 -5.56 15.16 -0.77
N GLN A 146 -5.23 13.99 -0.21
CA GLN A 146 -5.82 12.76 -0.69
C GLN A 146 -7.27 12.60 -0.21
N PRO A 147 -8.12 11.95 -1.01
CA PRO A 147 -9.53 11.76 -0.68
C PRO A 147 -9.72 10.63 0.35
N CYS A 148 -8.96 10.68 1.47
CA CYS A 148 -8.94 9.62 2.49
C CYS A 148 -10.33 9.32 3.05
N ALA A 149 -11.12 10.37 3.36
CA ALA A 149 -12.48 10.22 3.86
C ALA A 149 -13.38 9.52 2.83
N GLN A 150 -13.39 10.03 1.59
CA GLN A 150 -14.19 9.48 0.50
C GLN A 150 -13.78 8.02 0.19
N MET A 151 -12.49 7.70 0.21
CA MET A 151 -11.99 6.35 0.03
C MET A 151 -12.57 5.40 1.08
N LEU A 152 -12.46 5.74 2.35
CA LEU A 152 -12.94 4.90 3.44
C LEU A 152 -14.47 4.72 3.40
N GLU A 153 -15.21 5.78 3.08
CA GLU A 153 -16.66 5.72 2.95
C GLU A 153 -17.09 4.85 1.75
N MET A 154 -16.38 4.94 0.64
CA MET A 154 -16.58 4.09 -0.54
C MET A 154 -16.32 2.62 -0.20
N LEU A 155 -15.17 2.30 0.39
CA LEU A 155 -14.80 0.94 0.78
C LEU A 155 -15.83 0.32 1.73
N ALA A 156 -16.31 1.09 2.71
CA ALA A 156 -17.30 0.59 3.67
C ALA A 156 -18.69 0.40 3.07
N ARG A 157 -19.12 1.30 2.17
CA ARG A 157 -20.38 1.17 1.44
C ARG A 157 -20.39 -0.03 0.52
N ASP A 158 -19.26 -0.29 -0.13
CA ASP A 158 -19.08 -1.35 -1.12
C ASP A 158 -18.65 -2.68 -0.46
N GLU A 159 -18.75 -2.77 0.87
CA GLU A 159 -18.46 -3.97 1.69
C GLU A 159 -17.03 -4.54 1.43
N PHE A 160 -16.05 -3.67 1.30
CA PHE A 160 -14.67 -4.07 1.05
C PHE A 160 -14.18 -5.14 2.04
N GLY A 161 -13.83 -6.31 1.51
CA GLY A 161 -13.40 -7.46 2.29
C GLY A 161 -11.91 -7.53 2.60
N GLY A 162 -11.16 -6.45 2.32
CA GLY A 162 -9.72 -6.37 2.60
C GLY A 162 -9.40 -5.63 3.90
N ASP A 163 -8.11 -5.38 4.11
CA ASP A 163 -7.60 -4.69 5.29
C ASP A 163 -7.29 -3.21 4.99
N VAL A 164 -7.60 -2.33 5.93
CA VAL A 164 -7.16 -0.93 5.94
C VAL A 164 -6.16 -0.74 7.07
N VAL A 165 -4.91 -0.50 6.71
CA VAL A 165 -3.79 -0.33 7.65
C VAL A 165 -3.34 1.12 7.66
N VAL A 166 -3.31 1.74 8.84
CA VAL A 166 -2.76 3.08 9.02
C VAL A 166 -1.25 3.03 8.88
N GLU A 167 -0.70 3.76 7.91
CA GLU A 167 0.73 3.86 7.66
C GLU A 167 1.21 5.31 7.68
N VAL A 168 1.34 5.89 8.87
CA VAL A 168 1.74 7.29 9.05
C VAL A 168 3.20 7.43 9.49
N GLY A 169 3.85 8.47 9.01
CA GLY A 169 5.26 8.74 9.20
C GLY A 169 5.61 9.24 10.59
N THR A 170 5.78 8.34 11.57
CA THR A 170 6.04 8.69 12.98
C THR A 170 7.51 8.66 13.39
N ARG A 171 8.41 8.32 12.49
CA ARG A 171 9.83 8.03 12.82
C ARG A 171 10.60 9.17 13.49
N ARG A 172 10.20 10.43 13.24
CA ARG A 172 10.87 11.63 13.74
C ARG A 172 10.15 12.28 14.90
N LEU A 173 9.07 11.69 15.38
CA LEU A 173 8.23 12.19 16.46
C LEU A 173 8.74 11.70 17.83
N SER A 174 8.40 12.44 18.87
CA SER A 174 8.46 11.95 20.25
C SER A 174 7.46 10.78 20.42
N ASP A 175 7.60 10.01 21.49
CA ASP A 175 6.65 8.91 21.75
C ASP A 175 5.25 9.44 22.04
N GLU A 176 5.13 10.61 22.68
CA GLU A 176 3.85 11.28 22.95
C GLU A 176 3.19 11.74 21.64
N ASP A 177 3.90 12.47 20.78
CA ASP A 177 3.36 12.94 19.48
C ASP A 177 3.00 11.77 18.58
N ARG A 178 3.78 10.69 18.61
CA ARG A 178 3.48 9.45 17.86
C ARG A 178 2.15 8.86 18.28
N LEU A 179 1.89 8.77 19.58
CA LEU A 179 0.61 8.25 20.08
C LEU A 179 -0.56 9.14 19.68
N VAL A 180 -0.38 10.46 19.68
CA VAL A 180 -1.40 11.42 19.24
C VAL A 180 -1.70 11.21 17.75
N ASP A 181 -0.68 11.18 16.89
CA ASP A 181 -0.87 11.00 15.45
C ASP A 181 -1.51 9.65 15.10
N LEU A 182 -1.10 8.56 15.77
CA LEU A 182 -1.71 7.25 15.57
C LEU A 182 -3.17 7.20 16.05
N ALA A 183 -3.48 7.84 17.19
CA ALA A 183 -4.84 7.91 17.70
C ALA A 183 -5.75 8.72 16.77
N GLU A 184 -5.26 9.86 16.26
CA GLU A 184 -5.97 10.69 15.29
C GLU A 184 -6.26 9.91 14.00
N ALA A 185 -5.24 9.27 13.42
CA ALA A 185 -5.38 8.47 12.20
C ALA A 185 -6.39 7.32 12.38
N LEU A 186 -6.34 6.63 13.52
CA LEU A 186 -7.27 5.55 13.82
C LEU A 186 -8.70 6.05 14.04
N ALA A 187 -8.87 7.20 14.73
CA ALA A 187 -10.18 7.82 14.92
C ALA A 187 -10.77 8.26 13.58
N PHE A 188 -9.97 8.88 12.72
CA PHE A 188 -10.37 9.26 11.37
C PHE A 188 -10.85 8.03 10.57
N ALA A 189 -10.05 6.96 10.55
CA ALA A 189 -10.40 5.74 9.83
C ALA A 189 -11.74 5.14 10.32
N ARG A 190 -11.91 4.99 11.64
CA ARG A 190 -13.13 4.43 12.23
C ARG A 190 -14.36 5.29 11.96
N LEU A 191 -14.20 6.62 12.00
CA LEU A 191 -15.28 7.57 11.72
C LEU A 191 -15.80 7.37 10.29
N HIS A 192 -14.93 7.45 9.29
CA HIS A 192 -15.32 7.40 7.88
C HIS A 192 -15.78 6.01 7.43
N LEU A 193 -15.21 4.94 7.98
CA LEU A 193 -15.75 3.59 7.79
C LEU A 193 -17.15 3.43 8.38
N ALA A 194 -17.43 4.04 9.54
CA ALA A 194 -18.76 4.00 10.14
C ALA A 194 -19.80 4.83 9.37
N ILE A 195 -19.39 5.98 8.81
CA ILE A 195 -20.24 6.79 7.91
C ILE A 195 -20.57 6.01 6.66
N GLY A 196 -19.58 5.47 5.96
CA GLY A 196 -19.78 4.69 4.72
C GLY A 196 -20.65 3.45 4.93
N ALA A 197 -20.54 2.78 6.08
CA ALA A 197 -21.40 1.67 6.48
C ALA A 197 -22.81 2.08 6.95
N GLY A 198 -23.15 3.38 6.93
CA GLY A 198 -24.45 3.89 7.36
C GLY A 198 -24.73 3.77 8.88
N ARG A 199 -23.67 3.55 9.68
CA ARG A 199 -23.81 3.39 11.14
C ARG A 199 -23.95 4.73 11.88
N ILE A 200 -23.46 5.80 11.28
CA ILE A 200 -23.58 7.18 11.76
C ILE A 200 -23.84 8.11 10.59
N SER A 201 -24.57 9.21 10.83
CA SER A 201 -24.76 10.24 9.80
C SER A 201 -23.49 11.07 9.64
N SER A 202 -23.21 11.49 8.40
CA SER A 202 -22.13 12.45 8.15
C SER A 202 -22.41 13.74 8.93
N PRO A 203 -21.42 14.30 9.64
CA PRO A 203 -21.58 15.57 10.35
C PRO A 203 -21.60 16.79 9.40
N PHE A 204 -21.43 16.60 8.08
CA PHE A 204 -21.36 17.66 7.07
C PHE A 204 -22.34 17.45 5.93
#